data_a3b776c277b59f46aaf4b3aa7e184a14
#
_entry.id   a3b776c277b59f46aaf4b3aa7e184a14
#
_cell.length_a   1.000
_cell.length_b   1.000
_cell.length_c   1.000
_cell.angle_alpha   90.00
_cell.angle_beta   90.00
_cell.angle_gamma   90.00
#
_symmetry.space_group_name_H-M   'P 1'
#
loop_
_entity.id
_entity.type
_entity.pdbx_description
1 polymer ?
#
loop_
_entity_poly.entity_id
_entity_poly.type
_entity_poly.pdbx_seq_one_letter_code
_entity_poly.pdbx_strand_id
1 'polypeptide(L)' 'PRRAEALNLFYFEGKSQKDIANQMHVSLRTVQTHLAQAIAELRKSLRHVGIWIALMLNYILL' A
#
# COMPACT_ATOMS: atom_id res chain seq x y z
N PRO A 1 -10.37 0.71 8.45
CA PRO A 1 -9.55 -0.03 9.42
C PRO A 1 -8.13 0.48 9.55
N ARG A 2 -7.44 -0.04 10.53
CA ARG A 2 -6.08 0.37 10.92
C ARG A 2 -5.06 0.27 9.79
N ARG A 3 -5.17 -0.75 8.96
CA ARG A 3 -4.26 -0.97 7.83
C ARG A 3 -4.34 0.16 6.82
N ALA A 4 -5.55 0.56 6.47
CA ALA A 4 -5.78 1.66 5.53
C ALA A 4 -5.30 2.99 6.11
N GLU A 5 -5.50 3.22 7.41
CA GLU A 5 -5.02 4.42 8.10
C GLU A 5 -3.50 4.52 8.05
N ALA A 6 -2.79 3.42 8.35
CA ALA A 6 -1.33 3.38 8.30
C ALA A 6 -0.82 3.66 6.88
N LEU A 7 -1.45 3.07 5.88
CA LEU A 7 -1.10 3.27 4.48
C LEU A 7 -1.28 4.73 4.06
N ASN A 8 -2.39 5.33 4.46
CA ASN A 8 -2.69 6.73 4.16
C ASN A 8 -1.66 7.67 4.78
N LEU A 9 -1.33 7.46 6.05
CA LEU A 9 -0.34 8.28 6.75
C LEU A 9 1.06 8.17 6.12
N PHE A 10 1.43 6.98 5.69
CA PHE A 10 2.74 6.74 5.10
C PHE A 10 2.86 7.31 3.68
N TYR A 11 1.92 7.00 2.81
CA TYR A 11 2.03 7.35 1.39
C TYR A 11 1.48 8.73 1.06
N PHE A 12 0.37 9.13 1.66
CA PHE A 12 -0.26 10.41 1.31
C PHE A 12 0.19 11.56 2.18
N GLU A 13 0.47 11.31 3.46
CA GLU A 13 0.92 12.37 4.36
C GLU A 13 2.44 12.39 4.55
N GLY A 14 3.15 11.40 4.03
CA GLY A 14 4.61 11.35 4.10
C GLY A 14 5.19 11.19 5.50
N LYS A 15 4.42 10.62 6.43
CA LYS A 15 4.87 10.42 7.80
C LYS A 15 5.86 9.27 7.90
N SER A 16 6.84 9.36 8.81
CA SER A 16 7.73 8.25 9.10
C SER A 16 6.97 7.15 9.83
N GLN A 17 7.49 5.92 9.76
CA GLN A 17 6.87 4.79 10.45
C GLN A 17 6.79 5.02 11.96
N LYS A 18 7.82 5.67 12.53
CA LYS A 18 7.86 6.01 13.95
C LYS A 18 6.76 7.02 14.31
N ASP A 19 6.56 8.03 13.47
CA ASP A 19 5.52 9.03 13.68
C ASP A 19 4.13 8.42 13.57
N ILE A 20 3.94 7.50 12.62
CA ILE A 20 2.68 6.77 12.46
C ILE A 20 2.40 5.94 13.72
N ALA A 21 3.41 5.23 14.24
CA ALA A 21 3.26 4.45 15.46
C ALA A 21 2.81 5.32 16.63
N ASN A 22 3.42 6.49 16.78
CA ASN A 22 3.06 7.44 17.83
C ASN A 22 1.64 7.98 17.64
N GLN A 23 1.28 8.34 16.42
CA GLN A 23 -0.04 8.90 16.10
C GLN A 23 -1.16 7.88 16.29
N MET A 24 -0.91 6.63 15.93
CA MET A 24 -1.88 5.54 16.04
C MET A 24 -1.88 4.86 17.41
N HIS A 25 -0.95 5.24 18.30
CA HIS A 25 -0.78 4.61 19.62
C HIS A 25 -0.53 3.11 19.54
N VAL A 26 0.34 2.70 18.61
CA VAL A 26 0.75 1.31 18.42
C VAL A 26 2.27 1.22 18.36
N SER A 27 2.81 0.00 18.39
CA SER A 27 4.25 -0.20 18.27
C SER A 27 4.72 0.00 16.83
N LEU A 28 5.99 0.32 16.66
CA LEU A 28 6.61 0.41 15.34
C LEU A 28 6.45 -0.89 14.55
N ARG A 29 6.60 -2.04 15.22
CA ARG A 29 6.42 -3.34 14.60
C ARG A 29 5.01 -3.53 14.07
N THR A 30 4.00 -3.05 14.81
CA THR A 30 2.60 -3.11 14.39
C THR A 30 2.39 -2.28 13.11
N VAL A 31 2.97 -1.08 13.04
CA VAL A 31 2.91 -0.26 11.82
C VAL A 31 3.55 -1.00 10.65
N GLN A 32 4.73 -1.57 10.84
CA GLN A 32 5.42 -2.32 9.80
C GLN A 32 4.58 -3.50 9.30
N THR A 33 3.92 -4.21 10.22
CA THR A 33 3.01 -5.31 9.86
C THR A 33 1.82 -4.82 9.05
N HIS A 34 1.19 -3.73 9.48
CA HIS A 34 0.06 -3.15 8.74
C HIS A 34 0.46 -2.72 7.32
N LEU A 35 1.61 -2.06 7.18
CA LEU A 35 2.09 -1.62 5.88
C LEU A 35 2.42 -2.81 4.98
N ALA A 36 3.08 -3.83 5.52
CA ALA A 36 3.42 -5.04 4.75
C ALA A 36 2.16 -5.75 4.25
N GLN A 37 1.15 -5.88 5.10
CA GLN A 37 -0.12 -6.51 4.73
C GLN A 37 -0.88 -5.69 3.68
N ALA A 38 -0.86 -4.36 3.82
CA ALA A 38 -1.50 -3.47 2.86
C ALA A 38 -0.84 -3.57 1.47
N ILE A 39 0.49 -3.60 1.43
CA ILE A 39 1.24 -3.77 0.19
C ILE A 39 0.95 -5.12 -0.44
N ALA A 40 0.86 -6.18 0.35
CA ALA A 40 0.55 -7.51 -0.16
C ALA A 40 -0.86 -7.56 -0.80
N GLU A 41 -1.84 -6.89 -0.18
CA GLU A 41 -3.18 -6.79 -0.74
C GLU A 41 -3.21 -5.97 -2.02
N LEU A 42 -2.45 -4.87 -2.07
CA LEU A 42 -2.32 -4.07 -3.29
C LEU A 42 -1.69 -4.86 -4.42
N ARG A 43 -0.69 -5.69 -4.14
CA ARG A 43 -0.08 -6.55 -5.15
C ARG A 43 -1.08 -7.51 -5.77
N LYS A 44 -1.97 -8.08 -4.96
CA LYS A 44 -3.03 -8.96 -5.46
C LYS A 44 -3.97 -8.22 -6.40
N SER A 45 -4.38 -7.01 -6.05
CA SER A 45 -5.23 -6.17 -6.89
C SER A 45 -4.52 -5.74 -8.16
N LEU A 46 -3.25 -5.29 -8.04
CA LEU A 46 -2.44 -4.84 -9.18
C LEU A 46 -2.11 -5.97 -10.15
N ARG A 47 -2.13 -7.22 -9.69
CA ARG A 47 -1.88 -8.35 -10.57
C ARG A 47 -2.91 -8.43 -11.69
N HIS A 48 -4.18 -8.19 -11.38
CA HIS A 48 -5.24 -8.10 -12.40
C HIS A 48 -5.12 -6.85 -13.24
N VAL A 49 -4.85 -5.70 -12.62
CA VAL A 49 -4.65 -4.42 -13.32
C VAL A 49 -3.44 -4.50 -14.23
N GLY A 50 -2.36 -5.14 -13.78
CA GLY A 50 -1.15 -5.34 -14.58
C GLY A 50 -1.41 -6.12 -15.87
N ILE A 51 -2.23 -7.17 -15.80
CA ILE A 51 -2.62 -7.96 -16.96
C ILE A 51 -3.42 -7.10 -17.94
N TRP A 52 -4.38 -6.32 -17.45
CA TRP A 52 -5.19 -5.45 -18.29
C TRP A 52 -4.34 -4.35 -18.95
N ILE A 53 -3.40 -3.76 -18.22
CA ILE A 53 -2.49 -2.74 -18.75
C ILE A 53 -1.60 -3.36 -19.83
N ALA A 54 -1.06 -4.55 -19.61
CA ALA A 54 -0.25 -5.26 -20.60
C ALA A 54 -1.03 -5.54 -21.88
N LEU A 55 -2.29 -5.97 -21.74
CA LEU A 55 -3.16 -6.20 -22.90
C LEU A 55 -3.46 -4.92 -23.66
N MET A 56 -3.70 -3.82 -22.94
CA MET A 56 -3.94 -2.51 -23.57
C MET A 56 -2.70 -2.00 -24.31
N LEU A 57 -1.51 -2.16 -23.73
CA LEU A 57 -0.27 -1.75 -24.37
C LEU A 57 -0.01 -2.57 -25.63
N ASN A 58 -0.25 -3.87 -25.62
CA ASN A 58 -0.14 -4.70 -26.81
C ASN A 58 -1.09 -4.25 -27.91
N TYR A 59 -2.31 -3.89 -27.53
CA TYR A 59 -3.30 -3.39 -28.49
C TYR A 59 -2.89 -2.06 -29.12
N ILE A 60 -2.32 -1.16 -28.33
CA ILE A 60 -1.90 0.16 -28.79
C ILE A 60 -0.63 0.08 -29.65
N LEU A 61 0.31 -0.83 -29.29
CA LEU A 61 1.58 -0.98 -29.97
C LEU A 61 1.50 -1.80 -31.26
N LEU A 62 0.42 -2.53 -31.45
CA LEU A 62 0.15 -3.24 -32.68
C LEU A 62 -0.68 -2.37 -33.63
#